data_407a7ee0ab3c1503bf28d3080125681a
#
_entry.id   407a7ee0ab3c1503bf28d3080125681a
#
_cell.length_a   1.000
_cell.length_b   1.000
_cell.length_c   1.000
_cell.angle_alpha   90.00
_cell.angle_beta   90.00
_cell.angle_gamma   90.00
#
_symmetry.space_group_name_H-M   'P 1'
#
loop_
_entity.id
_entity.type
_entity.pdbx_description
1 polymer ?
#
loop_
_entity_poly.entity_id
_entity_poly.type
_entity_poly.pdbx_seq_one_letter_code
_entity_poly.pdbx_strand_id
1 'polypeptide(L)'
;SITVNISNSGTAPTTNTQGGLPIGNDRHRFSIPRLLPKQTKHISMEFHAPARTVLPIGPLHIRKGDPFGLTRHENDLAERINVYIHPKIVRLPLLHAGIPRDLEGQSSRRIADDDIDFHGLRKYQPGDDIRNVHWPSSAKADSLMIRQYEATCRTDTSLTLSVDESDYASREEFEMAVSIHASIGVQCLLQYRPLYVHVGKAHTQPHDAMSFLDATSAIAFQQDFTASLVDGTLQHSANASLYVVTVGSKKTLSRITRMARALPQSARCIVLQADIGMTCSIRRCANCTVITI
;
A
#
# COMPACT_ATOMS: atom_id res chain seq x y z
N SER A 1 -13.88 17.08 -7.53
CA SER A 1 -15.19 17.39 -8.17
C SER A 1 -15.76 16.14 -8.82
N ILE A 2 -17.08 16.00 -8.81
CA ILE A 2 -17.84 14.97 -9.52
C ILE A 2 -18.65 15.65 -10.60
N THR A 3 -18.57 15.12 -11.83
CA THR A 3 -19.39 15.62 -12.93
C THR A 3 -20.42 14.56 -13.32
N VAL A 4 -21.70 14.94 -13.23
CA VAL A 4 -22.80 14.09 -13.67
C VAL A 4 -23.21 14.53 -15.09
N ASN A 5 -23.14 13.59 -16.01
CA ASN A 5 -23.53 13.81 -17.41
C ASN A 5 -24.92 13.21 -17.63
N ILE A 6 -25.89 14.04 -17.96
CA ILE A 6 -27.29 13.64 -18.18
C ILE A 6 -27.63 13.91 -19.63
N SER A 7 -28.00 12.87 -20.36
CA SER A 7 -28.38 12.96 -21.76
C SER A 7 -29.84 12.53 -21.99
N ASN A 8 -30.54 13.21 -22.85
CA ASN A 8 -31.84 12.78 -23.33
C ASN A 8 -31.69 11.88 -24.55
N SER A 9 -31.81 10.57 -24.38
CA SER A 9 -31.77 9.58 -25.47
C SER A 9 -33.10 9.41 -26.21
N GLY A 10 -34.17 10.04 -25.72
CA GLY A 10 -35.49 9.96 -26.32
C GLY A 10 -35.66 10.87 -27.53
N THR A 11 -36.81 10.74 -28.18
CA THR A 11 -37.22 11.55 -29.35
C THR A 11 -38.02 12.80 -28.96
N ALA A 12 -38.49 12.89 -27.73
CA ALA A 12 -39.23 14.04 -27.19
C ALA A 12 -38.42 14.81 -26.13
N PRO A 13 -38.68 16.13 -25.99
CA PRO A 13 -38.06 16.93 -24.95
C PRO A 13 -38.47 16.44 -23.56
N THR A 14 -37.54 16.49 -22.60
CA THR A 14 -37.85 16.19 -21.17
C THR A 14 -38.50 17.40 -20.50
N THR A 15 -39.13 17.17 -19.37
CA THR A 15 -39.57 18.23 -18.45
C THR A 15 -38.48 18.59 -17.46
N ASN A 16 -38.60 19.75 -16.81
CA ASN A 16 -37.76 20.10 -15.66
C ASN A 16 -37.94 19.06 -14.57
N THR A 17 -36.82 18.57 -14.04
CA THR A 17 -36.82 17.46 -13.11
C THR A 17 -35.77 17.71 -12.02
N GLN A 18 -35.94 17.14 -10.85
CA GLN A 18 -34.92 17.17 -9.81
C GLN A 18 -34.14 15.86 -9.81
N GLY A 19 -32.83 15.97 -9.76
CA GLY A 19 -31.91 14.86 -9.51
C GLY A 19 -31.44 14.83 -8.07
N GLY A 20 -31.11 13.64 -7.59
CA GLY A 20 -30.49 13.43 -6.30
C GLY A 20 -29.33 12.47 -6.43
N LEU A 21 -28.18 12.83 -5.86
CA LEU A 21 -26.98 12.00 -5.78
C LEU A 21 -26.51 11.94 -4.34
N PRO A 22 -26.66 10.78 -3.68
CA PRO A 22 -26.00 10.56 -2.40
C PRO A 22 -24.48 10.47 -2.61
N ILE A 23 -23.72 11.17 -1.74
CA ILE A 23 -22.25 11.13 -1.69
C ILE A 23 -21.89 10.87 -0.22
N GLY A 24 -21.48 9.66 0.09
CA GLY A 24 -21.31 9.23 1.47
C GLY A 24 -22.61 9.34 2.27
N ASN A 25 -22.60 10.15 3.32
CA ASN A 25 -23.77 10.42 4.17
C ASN A 25 -24.59 11.64 3.68
N ASP A 26 -24.06 12.41 2.74
CA ASP A 26 -24.70 13.62 2.27
C ASP A 26 -25.57 13.36 1.04
N ARG A 27 -26.69 14.08 0.92
CA ARG A 27 -27.59 13.98 -0.23
C ARG A 27 -27.56 15.28 -1.01
N HIS A 28 -26.91 15.26 -2.15
CA HIS A 28 -26.85 16.39 -3.06
C HIS A 28 -28.05 16.38 -4.00
N ARG A 29 -28.81 17.48 -4.01
CA ARG A 29 -29.94 17.68 -4.91
C ARG A 29 -29.57 18.72 -5.95
N PHE A 30 -29.97 18.51 -7.17
CA PHE A 30 -29.72 19.42 -8.29
C PHE A 30 -30.90 19.45 -9.24
N SER A 31 -31.06 20.57 -9.97
CA SER A 31 -32.08 20.72 -10.96
C SER A 31 -31.59 20.25 -12.32
N ILE A 32 -32.39 19.44 -12.98
CA ILE A 32 -32.19 19.01 -14.35
C ILE A 32 -33.15 19.83 -15.20
N PRO A 33 -32.64 20.77 -16.01
CA PRO A 33 -33.50 21.57 -16.91
C PRO A 33 -34.11 20.70 -17.99
N ARG A 34 -35.07 21.27 -18.72
CA ARG A 34 -35.61 20.64 -19.93
C ARG A 34 -34.47 20.35 -20.90
N LEU A 35 -34.36 19.12 -21.35
CA LEU A 35 -33.40 18.68 -22.35
C LEU A 35 -34.11 18.36 -23.67
N LEU A 36 -33.62 18.91 -24.77
CA LEU A 36 -34.03 18.53 -26.10
C LEU A 36 -33.56 17.11 -26.46
N PRO A 37 -34.15 16.45 -27.43
CA PRO A 37 -33.65 15.15 -27.91
C PRO A 37 -32.14 15.21 -28.22
N LYS A 38 -31.41 14.20 -27.79
CA LYS A 38 -29.94 14.08 -27.91
C LYS A 38 -29.11 15.17 -27.22
N GLN A 39 -29.74 16.05 -26.44
CA GLN A 39 -29.01 17.04 -25.65
C GLN A 39 -28.41 16.41 -24.38
N THR A 40 -27.19 16.83 -24.05
CA THR A 40 -26.50 16.46 -22.80
C THR A 40 -26.27 17.68 -21.94
N LYS A 41 -26.48 17.55 -20.65
CA LYS A 41 -26.16 18.54 -19.62
C LYS A 41 -25.11 17.98 -18.69
N HIS A 42 -24.11 18.80 -18.38
CA HIS A 42 -23.07 18.52 -17.41
C HIS A 42 -23.38 19.28 -16.13
N ILE A 43 -23.37 18.58 -15.01
CA ILE A 43 -23.61 19.16 -13.67
C ILE A 43 -22.40 18.78 -12.82
N SER A 44 -21.60 19.77 -12.44
CA SER A 44 -20.44 19.59 -11.58
C SER A 44 -20.80 19.90 -10.14
N MET A 45 -20.36 19.02 -9.23
CA MET A 45 -20.51 19.15 -7.80
C MET A 45 -19.14 19.04 -7.15
N GLU A 46 -18.85 19.91 -6.21
CA GLU A 46 -17.64 19.86 -5.43
C GLU A 46 -17.94 19.20 -4.08
N PHE A 47 -17.05 18.34 -3.66
CA PHE A 47 -17.09 17.77 -2.31
C PHE A 47 -15.68 17.77 -1.73
N HIS A 48 -15.59 17.92 -0.42
CA HIS A 48 -14.35 17.83 0.32
C HIS A 48 -14.31 16.54 1.11
N ALA A 49 -13.26 15.76 0.91
CA ALA A 49 -13.00 14.62 1.77
C ALA A 49 -11.83 14.99 2.70
N PRO A 50 -12.09 15.17 3.99
CA PRO A 50 -11.06 15.61 4.94
C PRO A 50 -9.99 14.55 5.22
N ALA A 51 -10.29 13.28 4.98
CA ALA A 51 -9.41 12.16 5.23
C ALA A 51 -9.59 11.06 4.16
N ARG A 52 -8.67 10.11 4.14
CA ARG A 52 -8.82 8.92 3.32
C ARG A 52 -10.12 8.17 3.70
N THR A 53 -10.81 7.67 2.71
CA THR A 53 -12.05 6.91 2.91
C THR A 53 -12.44 6.18 1.63
N VAL A 54 -13.31 5.20 1.76
CA VAL A 54 -14.09 4.66 0.64
C VAL A 54 -15.42 5.39 0.62
N LEU A 55 -15.60 6.25 -0.36
CA LEU A 55 -16.76 7.11 -0.50
C LEU A 55 -17.77 6.48 -1.46
N PRO A 56 -18.91 5.97 -0.96
CA PRO A 56 -19.97 5.50 -1.82
C PRO A 56 -20.69 6.68 -2.47
N ILE A 57 -20.87 6.61 -3.79
CA ILE A 57 -21.59 7.60 -4.58
C ILE A 57 -22.74 6.92 -5.29
N GLY A 58 -23.94 7.49 -5.16
CA GLY A 58 -25.14 6.94 -5.76
C GLY A 58 -25.98 6.02 -4.86
N PRO A 59 -27.07 5.46 -5.41
CA PRO A 59 -27.50 5.56 -6.79
C PRO A 59 -27.92 6.97 -7.21
N LEU A 60 -27.71 7.32 -8.49
CA LEU A 60 -28.22 8.54 -9.05
C LEU A 60 -29.71 8.36 -9.34
N HIS A 61 -30.58 9.15 -8.71
CA HIS A 61 -32.01 9.08 -8.90
C HIS A 61 -32.59 10.35 -9.46
N ILE A 62 -33.62 10.20 -10.27
CA ILE A 62 -34.48 11.31 -10.74
C ILE A 62 -35.80 11.23 -9.99
N ARG A 63 -36.22 12.38 -9.49
CA ARG A 63 -37.51 12.55 -8.85
C ARG A 63 -38.48 13.23 -9.80
N LYS A 64 -39.50 12.49 -10.24
CA LYS A 64 -40.65 13.02 -10.99
C LYS A 64 -41.82 13.12 -10.01
N GLY A 65 -42.40 14.30 -9.90
CA GLY A 65 -43.63 14.53 -9.17
C GLY A 65 -44.68 15.15 -10.07
N ASP A 66 -45.95 14.98 -9.72
CA ASP A 66 -47.04 15.75 -10.34
C ASP A 66 -46.99 17.20 -9.83
N PRO A 67 -47.59 18.16 -10.58
CA PRO A 67 -47.61 19.58 -10.18
C PRO A 67 -48.25 19.85 -8.81
N PHE A 68 -49.10 18.93 -8.36
CA PHE A 68 -49.82 19.04 -7.11
C PHE A 68 -49.13 18.34 -5.93
N GLY A 69 -47.99 17.64 -6.18
CA GLY A 69 -47.20 16.96 -5.15
C GLY A 69 -47.84 15.71 -4.56
N LEU A 70 -48.88 15.16 -5.20
CA LEU A 70 -49.65 14.02 -4.73
C LEU A 70 -48.95 12.68 -5.06
N THR A 71 -48.16 12.64 -6.12
CA THR A 71 -47.41 11.46 -6.54
C THR A 71 -45.92 11.79 -6.68
N ARG A 72 -45.08 10.89 -6.15
CA ARG A 72 -43.63 10.95 -6.32
C ARG A 72 -43.15 9.63 -6.85
N HIS A 73 -42.50 9.70 -8.01
CA HIS A 73 -41.75 8.58 -8.58
C HIS A 73 -40.27 8.87 -8.52
N GLU A 74 -39.52 7.97 -7.89
CA GLU A 74 -38.04 8.00 -7.91
C GLU A 74 -37.59 6.86 -8.80
N ASN A 75 -36.77 7.17 -9.80
CA ASN A 75 -36.17 6.17 -10.70
C ASN A 75 -34.66 6.32 -10.61
N ASP A 76 -33.99 5.19 -10.37
CA ASP A 76 -32.54 5.13 -10.38
C ASP A 76 -32.05 5.15 -11.84
N LEU A 77 -31.11 6.06 -12.11
CA LEU A 77 -30.51 6.22 -13.43
C LEU A 77 -29.12 5.59 -13.55
N ALA A 78 -28.41 5.51 -12.43
CA ALA A 78 -27.08 4.92 -12.37
C ALA A 78 -26.91 4.18 -11.05
N GLU A 79 -26.14 3.12 -11.09
CA GLU A 79 -25.80 2.31 -9.92
C GLU A 79 -24.86 3.05 -8.96
N ARG A 80 -24.76 2.53 -7.76
CA ARG A 80 -23.82 3.00 -6.76
C ARG A 80 -22.41 2.61 -7.15
N ILE A 81 -21.47 3.54 -7.04
CA ILE A 81 -20.04 3.32 -7.24
C ILE A 81 -19.28 3.67 -5.97
N ASN A 82 -18.13 3.08 -5.77
CA ASN A 82 -17.22 3.44 -4.69
C ASN A 82 -16.06 4.26 -5.26
N VAL A 83 -15.80 5.40 -4.66
CA VAL A 83 -14.63 6.25 -4.95
C VAL A 83 -13.66 6.13 -3.80
N TYR A 84 -12.45 5.72 -4.10
CA TYR A 84 -11.39 5.54 -3.11
C TYR A 84 -10.59 6.83 -2.97
N ILE A 85 -10.55 7.35 -1.75
CA ILE A 85 -9.74 8.51 -1.40
C ILE A 85 -8.50 8.00 -0.70
N HIS A 86 -7.40 8.02 -1.42
CA HIS A 86 -6.15 7.42 -1.00
C HIS A 86 -5.49 8.19 0.15
N PRO A 87 -4.69 7.53 0.98
CA PRO A 87 -3.84 8.19 1.96
C PRO A 87 -2.79 9.06 1.26
N LYS A 88 -2.25 10.03 1.98
CA LYS A 88 -1.16 10.87 1.49
C LYS A 88 0.10 10.03 1.29
N ILE A 89 0.68 10.07 0.10
CA ILE A 89 1.91 9.36 -0.24
C ILE A 89 3.08 10.32 -0.16
N VAL A 90 4.13 9.91 0.56
CA VAL A 90 5.39 10.63 0.71
C VAL A 90 6.54 9.74 0.27
N ARG A 91 7.49 10.28 -0.48
CA ARG A 91 8.70 9.54 -0.81
C ARG A 91 9.58 9.43 0.44
N LEU A 92 9.92 8.21 0.83
CA LEU A 92 10.77 7.93 1.96
C LEU A 92 12.20 7.67 1.48
N PRO A 93 13.15 8.60 1.68
CA PRO A 93 14.52 8.46 1.17
C PRO A 93 15.25 7.24 1.71
N LEU A 94 14.90 6.79 2.92
CA LEU A 94 15.50 5.63 3.60
C LEU A 94 15.37 4.31 2.82
N LEU A 95 14.35 4.17 1.96
CA LEU A 95 14.16 2.96 1.15
C LEU A 95 14.84 3.08 -0.23
N HIS A 96 15.18 4.30 -0.67
CA HIS A 96 15.94 4.51 -1.91
C HIS A 96 17.42 4.18 -1.76
N ALA A 97 17.98 4.37 -0.59
CA ALA A 97 19.38 4.08 -0.31
C ALA A 97 19.69 2.58 -0.17
N GLY A 98 18.71 1.70 -0.58
CA GLY A 98 18.85 0.26 -0.37
C GLY A 98 19.50 0.02 0.96
N ILE A 99 18.77 0.06 2.07
CA ILE A 99 19.26 -0.08 3.47
C ILE A 99 20.79 0.09 3.54
N PRO A 100 21.33 1.15 4.15
CA PRO A 100 22.72 1.56 3.99
C PRO A 100 23.66 0.36 3.87
N ARG A 101 24.51 0.31 2.86
CA ARG A 101 25.57 -0.71 2.69
C ARG A 101 26.47 -0.85 3.93
N ASP A 102 26.38 0.09 4.87
CA ASP A 102 27.13 0.16 6.13
C ASP A 102 26.58 -0.75 7.26
N LEU A 103 25.56 -1.57 7.01
CA LEU A 103 25.29 -2.74 7.84
C LEU A 103 26.11 -3.93 7.32
N GLU A 104 27.37 -3.68 7.06
CA GLU A 104 28.38 -4.72 6.76
C GLU A 104 28.46 -5.69 7.92
N GLY A 105 28.11 -6.91 7.63
CA GLY A 105 28.38 -8.03 8.49
C GLY A 105 27.46 -9.19 8.28
N GLN A 106 27.34 -9.67 7.07
CA GLN A 106 27.18 -11.08 6.67
C GLN A 106 26.51 -11.14 5.30
N SER A 107 27.31 -11.33 4.27
CA SER A 107 26.85 -11.84 2.99
C SER A 107 26.22 -13.22 3.23
N SER A 108 24.90 -13.31 3.17
CA SER A 108 24.24 -14.61 3.17
C SER A 108 24.55 -15.28 1.82
N ARG A 109 25.46 -16.24 1.84
CA ARG A 109 25.72 -17.19 0.76
C ARG A 109 24.47 -18.04 0.55
N ARG A 110 23.47 -17.53 -0.15
CA ARG A 110 22.41 -18.34 -0.74
C ARG A 110 22.45 -18.13 -2.23
N ILE A 111 22.84 -19.17 -2.92
CA ILE A 111 22.81 -19.29 -4.38
C ILE A 111 21.32 -19.45 -4.74
N ALA A 112 20.76 -18.46 -5.43
CA ALA A 112 19.48 -18.57 -6.12
C ALA A 112 19.77 -18.72 -7.61
N ASP A 113 19.25 -19.77 -8.23
CA ASP A 113 19.63 -20.24 -9.58
C ASP A 113 19.12 -19.37 -10.74
N ASP A 114 18.35 -18.28 -10.50
CA ASP A 114 17.63 -17.61 -11.61
C ASP A 114 17.89 -16.10 -11.82
N ASP A 115 18.66 -15.41 -10.99
CA ASP A 115 19.06 -14.02 -11.24
C ASP A 115 20.54 -13.80 -10.86
N ILE A 116 21.40 -14.03 -11.83
CA ILE A 116 22.86 -14.05 -11.62
C ILE A 116 23.46 -12.78 -12.23
N ASP A 117 23.76 -11.77 -11.41
CA ASP A 117 24.58 -10.63 -11.85
C ASP A 117 26.07 -10.96 -11.74
N PHE A 118 26.81 -10.65 -12.80
CA PHE A 118 28.25 -10.85 -12.85
C PHE A 118 28.95 -9.86 -11.90
N HIS A 119 29.52 -10.37 -10.80
CA HIS A 119 30.22 -9.54 -9.83
C HIS A 119 31.71 -9.41 -10.13
N GLY A 120 32.35 -10.46 -10.60
CA GLY A 120 33.79 -10.42 -10.85
C GLY A 120 34.38 -11.78 -11.19
N LEU A 121 35.71 -11.82 -11.30
CA LEU A 121 36.49 -13.04 -11.51
C LEU A 121 37.36 -13.27 -10.28
N ARG A 122 37.41 -14.52 -9.79
CA ARG A 122 38.36 -14.96 -8.77
C ARG A 122 39.13 -16.18 -9.26
N LYS A 123 40.24 -16.46 -8.62
CA LYS A 123 41.00 -17.70 -8.91
C LYS A 123 40.19 -18.93 -8.49
N TYR A 124 40.27 -19.98 -9.28
CA TYR A 124 39.69 -21.28 -9.00
C TYR A 124 40.22 -21.85 -7.69
N GLN A 125 39.35 -22.45 -6.91
CA GLN A 125 39.67 -23.23 -5.72
C GLN A 125 39.17 -24.67 -5.90
N PRO A 126 39.88 -25.68 -5.38
CA PRO A 126 39.38 -27.05 -5.42
C PRO A 126 38.00 -27.19 -4.82
N GLY A 127 37.05 -27.72 -5.61
CA GLY A 127 35.63 -27.82 -5.22
C GLY A 127 34.72 -26.83 -5.95
N ASP A 128 35.25 -25.88 -6.73
CA ASP A 128 34.45 -24.99 -7.58
C ASP A 128 33.93 -25.71 -8.82
N ASP A 129 32.71 -25.31 -9.28
CA ASP A 129 32.12 -25.87 -10.48
C ASP A 129 32.86 -25.35 -11.73
N ILE A 130 33.44 -26.28 -12.52
CA ILE A 130 34.17 -26.00 -13.73
C ILE A 130 33.32 -25.31 -14.81
N ARG A 131 32.00 -25.45 -14.77
CA ARG A 131 31.06 -24.76 -15.69
C ARG A 131 31.12 -23.23 -15.56
N ASN A 132 31.53 -22.74 -14.43
CA ASN A 132 31.66 -21.31 -14.15
C ASN A 132 33.01 -20.73 -14.49
N VAL A 133 33.91 -21.51 -15.13
CA VAL A 133 35.23 -21.03 -15.57
C VAL A 133 35.06 -20.00 -16.69
N HIS A 134 35.72 -18.85 -16.51
CA HIS A 134 35.80 -17.82 -17.56
C HIS A 134 37.08 -18.07 -18.41
N TRP A 135 36.95 -18.88 -19.43
CA TRP A 135 38.08 -19.31 -20.28
C TRP A 135 38.91 -18.16 -20.86
N PRO A 136 38.32 -17.05 -21.39
CA PRO A 136 39.13 -15.96 -21.95
C PRO A 136 40.04 -15.28 -20.94
N SER A 137 39.58 -15.12 -19.68
CA SER A 137 40.42 -14.53 -18.63
C SER A 137 41.38 -15.51 -18.03
N SER A 138 41.03 -16.78 -17.96
CA SER A 138 41.94 -17.85 -17.54
C SER A 138 43.15 -17.98 -18.47
N ALA A 139 42.94 -17.86 -19.76
CA ALA A 139 44.03 -17.90 -20.76
C ALA A 139 44.97 -16.67 -20.65
N LYS A 140 44.50 -15.54 -20.14
CA LYS A 140 45.32 -14.31 -19.94
C LYS A 140 46.06 -14.31 -18.61
N ALA A 141 45.47 -14.96 -17.58
CA ALA A 141 45.94 -14.88 -16.21
C ALA A 141 46.82 -16.05 -15.78
N ASP A 142 47.08 -16.99 -16.69
CA ASP A 142 47.86 -18.23 -16.47
C ASP A 142 47.33 -19.05 -15.24
N SER A 143 46.06 -18.85 -14.91
CA SER A 143 45.39 -19.54 -13.83
C SER A 143 43.88 -19.60 -14.10
N LEU A 144 43.22 -20.68 -13.69
CA LEU A 144 41.78 -20.82 -13.86
C LEU A 144 41.04 -19.72 -13.09
N MET A 145 40.21 -18.96 -13.82
CA MET A 145 39.39 -17.88 -13.27
C MET A 145 37.93 -18.32 -13.29
N ILE A 146 37.27 -18.21 -12.13
CA ILE A 146 35.85 -18.52 -11.94
C ILE A 146 35.06 -17.24 -11.98
N ARG A 147 33.91 -17.24 -12.69
CA ARG A 147 32.90 -16.19 -12.61
C ARG A 147 32.28 -16.19 -11.22
N GLN A 148 32.44 -15.11 -10.55
CA GLN A 148 31.75 -14.86 -9.27
C GLN A 148 30.47 -14.14 -9.56
N TYR A 149 29.37 -14.76 -9.20
CA TYR A 149 28.03 -14.20 -9.35
C TYR A 149 27.58 -13.71 -7.99
N GLU A 150 27.04 -12.52 -7.94
CA GLU A 150 26.34 -12.02 -6.78
C GLU A 150 24.86 -12.42 -6.92
N ALA A 151 24.36 -13.18 -5.97
CA ALA A 151 22.93 -13.45 -5.95
C ALA A 151 22.22 -12.12 -5.72
N THR A 152 21.55 -11.62 -6.74
CA THR A 152 20.61 -10.49 -6.61
C THR A 152 19.42 -11.02 -5.82
N CYS A 153 19.54 -11.03 -4.50
CA CYS A 153 18.42 -11.41 -3.64
C CYS A 153 17.30 -10.40 -3.89
N ARG A 154 16.30 -10.76 -4.69
CA ARG A 154 15.02 -10.07 -4.67
C ARG A 154 14.56 -10.07 -3.22
N THR A 155 14.54 -8.89 -2.63
CA THR A 155 14.20 -8.76 -1.22
C THR A 155 12.68 -8.78 -1.11
N ASP A 156 12.12 -9.97 -0.91
CA ASP A 156 10.71 -10.12 -0.61
C ASP A 156 10.41 -9.33 0.67
N THR A 157 9.46 -8.43 0.57
CA THR A 157 9.13 -7.51 1.65
C THR A 157 7.80 -7.90 2.29
N SER A 158 7.81 -8.08 3.59
CA SER A 158 6.60 -8.19 4.40
C SER A 158 6.31 -6.85 5.06
N LEU A 159 5.15 -6.29 4.76
CA LEU A 159 4.71 -4.98 5.23
C LEU A 159 3.49 -5.14 6.14
N THR A 160 3.66 -4.84 7.42
CA THR A 160 2.64 -5.02 8.45
C THR A 160 2.25 -3.69 9.07
N LEU A 161 0.93 -3.47 9.25
CA LEU A 161 0.39 -2.30 9.94
C LEU A 161 -0.40 -2.74 11.19
N SER A 162 -0.10 -2.13 12.33
CA SER A 162 -0.95 -2.28 13.51
C SER A 162 -2.27 -1.52 13.32
N VAL A 163 -3.37 -2.19 13.58
CA VAL A 163 -4.74 -1.60 13.58
C VAL A 163 -5.36 -1.57 14.96
N ASP A 164 -4.56 -1.90 16.00
CA ASP A 164 -4.98 -1.84 17.39
C ASP A 164 -4.98 -0.37 17.84
N GLU A 165 -6.16 0.13 18.22
CA GLU A 165 -6.34 1.51 18.70
C GLU A 165 -5.44 1.82 19.90
N SER A 166 -5.16 0.82 20.75
CA SER A 166 -4.30 0.98 21.93
C SER A 166 -2.84 1.32 21.62
N ASP A 167 -2.39 1.08 20.40
CA ASP A 167 -1.03 1.37 19.96
C ASP A 167 -0.81 2.85 19.61
N TYR A 168 -1.89 3.63 19.45
CA TYR A 168 -1.86 5.00 18.95
C TYR A 168 -2.29 6.02 20.00
N ALA A 169 -1.71 7.22 19.98
CA ALA A 169 -2.10 8.31 20.86
C ALA A 169 -3.32 9.04 20.33
N SER A 170 -3.47 9.15 19.01
CA SER A 170 -4.57 9.84 18.37
C SER A 170 -4.96 9.22 17.02
N ARG A 171 -6.09 9.65 16.46
CA ARG A 171 -6.52 9.24 15.12
C ARG A 171 -5.60 9.81 14.04
N GLU A 172 -5.10 11.01 14.22
CA GLU A 172 -4.14 11.65 13.30
C GLU A 172 -2.84 10.85 13.20
N GLU A 173 -2.37 10.31 14.33
CA GLU A 173 -1.19 9.43 14.38
C GLU A 173 -1.45 8.12 13.60
N PHE A 174 -2.64 7.55 13.71
CA PHE A 174 -3.03 6.39 12.91
C PHE A 174 -3.05 6.72 11.41
N GLU A 175 -3.62 7.88 11.01
CA GLU A 175 -3.62 8.32 9.63
C GLU A 175 -2.19 8.53 9.09
N MET A 176 -1.27 9.03 9.93
CA MET A 176 0.15 9.11 9.60
C MET A 176 0.76 7.72 9.41
N ALA A 177 0.48 6.77 10.29
CA ALA A 177 0.95 5.39 10.17
C ALA A 177 0.44 4.73 8.88
N VAL A 178 -0.84 4.93 8.53
CA VAL A 178 -1.39 4.44 7.26
C VAL A 178 -0.70 5.09 6.06
N SER A 179 -0.39 6.39 6.12
CA SER A 179 0.33 7.11 5.06
C SER A 179 1.75 6.56 4.88
N ILE A 180 2.45 6.28 5.97
CA ILE A 180 3.78 5.65 5.96
C ILE A 180 3.69 4.26 5.33
N HIS A 181 2.76 3.43 5.78
CA HIS A 181 2.50 2.09 5.26
C HIS A 181 2.21 2.11 3.75
N ALA A 182 1.30 2.98 3.32
CA ALA A 182 0.95 3.16 1.92
C ALA A 182 2.15 3.62 1.07
N SER A 183 2.95 4.56 1.59
CA SER A 183 4.15 5.08 0.91
C SER A 183 5.18 3.99 0.64
N ILE A 184 5.41 3.12 1.63
CA ILE A 184 6.34 2.00 1.52
C ILE A 184 5.82 0.97 0.51
N GLY A 185 4.55 0.59 0.63
CA GLY A 185 3.95 -0.40 -0.26
C GLY A 185 3.99 0.05 -1.72
N VAL A 186 3.61 1.28 -2.01
CA VAL A 186 3.71 1.88 -3.35
C VAL A 186 5.14 1.86 -3.85
N GLN A 187 6.11 2.22 -3.01
CA GLN A 187 7.51 2.24 -3.40
C GLN A 187 8.05 0.84 -3.72
N CYS A 188 7.69 -0.18 -2.94
CA CYS A 188 8.03 -1.57 -3.23
C CYS A 188 7.45 -2.03 -4.57
N LEU A 189 6.16 -1.75 -4.82
CA LEU A 189 5.46 -2.13 -6.05
C LEU A 189 6.04 -1.44 -7.29
N LEU A 190 6.37 -0.15 -7.19
CA LEU A 190 7.04 0.59 -8.27
C LEU A 190 8.46 0.07 -8.58
N GLN A 191 9.09 -0.59 -7.62
CA GLN A 191 10.40 -1.25 -7.78
C GLN A 191 10.28 -2.73 -8.17
N TYR A 192 9.07 -3.20 -8.48
CA TYR A 192 8.77 -4.60 -8.81
C TYR A 192 9.26 -5.61 -7.74
N ARG A 193 9.25 -5.20 -6.47
CA ARG A 193 9.58 -6.08 -5.35
C ARG A 193 8.35 -6.85 -4.92
N PRO A 194 8.45 -8.17 -4.70
CA PRO A 194 7.35 -8.95 -4.12
C PRO A 194 6.98 -8.37 -2.76
N LEU A 195 5.67 -8.11 -2.57
CA LEU A 195 5.14 -7.45 -1.39
C LEU A 195 4.04 -8.29 -0.74
N TYR A 196 4.24 -8.66 0.52
CA TYR A 196 3.25 -9.32 1.35
C TYR A 196 2.71 -8.29 2.36
N VAL A 197 1.42 -8.02 2.33
CA VAL A 197 0.78 -7.00 3.15
C VAL A 197 -0.07 -7.64 4.22
N HIS A 198 0.10 -7.19 5.46
CA HIS A 198 -0.64 -7.66 6.62
C HIS A 198 -1.24 -6.47 7.38
N VAL A 199 -2.57 -6.44 7.44
CA VAL A 199 -3.31 -5.39 8.14
C VAL A 199 -4.38 -6.05 9.01
N GLY A 200 -4.16 -6.05 10.30
CA GLY A 200 -5.03 -6.78 11.21
C GLY A 200 -5.05 -8.27 10.90
N LYS A 201 -6.24 -8.80 10.57
CA LYS A 201 -6.43 -10.21 10.16
C LYS A 201 -6.34 -10.39 8.64
N ALA A 202 -6.34 -9.29 7.89
CA ALA A 202 -6.26 -9.34 6.43
C ALA A 202 -4.81 -9.51 5.96
N HIS A 203 -4.62 -10.37 4.99
CA HIS A 203 -3.35 -10.56 4.30
C HIS A 203 -3.59 -10.54 2.80
N THR A 204 -2.74 -9.85 2.07
CA THR A 204 -2.84 -9.71 0.62
C THR A 204 -1.45 -9.64 0.01
N GLN A 205 -1.36 -10.02 -1.26
CA GLN A 205 -0.16 -9.85 -2.08
C GLN A 205 -0.53 -8.99 -3.29
N PRO A 206 -0.46 -7.66 -3.15
CA PRO A 206 -0.80 -6.77 -4.24
C PRO A 206 0.24 -6.84 -5.36
N HIS A 207 -0.23 -6.75 -6.62
CA HIS A 207 0.62 -6.74 -7.79
C HIS A 207 0.74 -5.35 -8.43
N ASP A 208 -0.18 -4.45 -8.12
CA ASP A 208 -0.19 -3.08 -8.61
C ASP A 208 -0.46 -2.06 -7.51
N ALA A 209 0.02 -0.82 -7.74
CA ALA A 209 -0.05 0.25 -6.75
C ALA A 209 -1.47 0.79 -6.56
N MET A 210 -2.34 0.74 -7.59
CA MET A 210 -3.70 1.28 -7.47
C MET A 210 -4.57 0.39 -6.60
N SER A 211 -4.61 -0.92 -6.86
CA SER A 211 -5.38 -1.86 -6.03
C SER A 211 -4.88 -1.87 -4.59
N PHE A 212 -3.56 -1.71 -4.37
CA PHE A 212 -3.00 -1.56 -3.03
C PHE A 212 -3.49 -0.28 -2.33
N LEU A 213 -3.53 0.86 -3.04
CA LEU A 213 -4.03 2.13 -2.51
C LEU A 213 -5.53 2.08 -2.22
N ASP A 214 -6.31 1.44 -3.09
CA ASP A 214 -7.74 1.23 -2.88
C ASP A 214 -7.98 0.43 -1.59
N ALA A 215 -7.22 -0.66 -1.38
CA ALA A 215 -7.29 -1.44 -0.16
C ALA A 215 -6.89 -0.62 1.08
N THR A 216 -5.83 0.21 0.98
CA THR A 216 -5.39 1.06 2.10
C THR A 216 -6.40 2.16 2.45
N SER A 217 -7.23 2.59 1.49
CA SER A 217 -8.29 3.56 1.73
C SER A 217 -9.37 3.05 2.69
N ALA A 218 -9.57 1.73 2.75
CA ALA A 218 -10.57 1.07 3.59
C ALA A 218 -10.07 0.72 5.00
N ILE A 219 -8.78 0.89 5.31
CA ILE A 219 -8.21 0.50 6.60
C ILE A 219 -8.84 1.33 7.72
N ALA A 220 -9.32 0.68 8.78
CA ALA A 220 -9.86 1.28 9.97
C ALA A 220 -9.31 0.59 11.23
N PHE A 221 -9.45 1.21 12.39
CA PHE A 221 -9.19 0.53 13.65
C PHE A 221 -10.04 -0.73 13.78
N GLN A 222 -9.44 -1.79 14.29
CA GLN A 222 -10.15 -3.00 14.67
C GLN A 222 -10.20 -3.07 16.18
N GLN A 223 -11.42 -3.03 16.73
CA GLN A 223 -11.63 -3.25 18.15
C GLN A 223 -11.38 -4.72 18.50
N ASP A 224 -10.85 -4.98 19.69
CA ASP A 224 -10.55 -6.32 20.20
C ASP A 224 -9.52 -7.12 19.35
N PHE A 225 -8.58 -6.41 18.73
CA PHE A 225 -7.49 -7.06 18.01
C PHE A 225 -6.41 -7.53 18.98
N THR A 226 -6.61 -8.72 19.58
CA THR A 226 -5.67 -9.36 20.52
C THR A 226 -4.61 -10.23 19.83
N ALA A 227 -4.75 -10.47 18.52
CA ALA A 227 -3.83 -11.32 17.78
C ALA A 227 -2.45 -10.66 17.67
N SER A 228 -1.40 -11.46 17.82
CA SER A 228 -0.03 -11.01 17.61
C SER A 228 0.15 -10.56 16.16
N LEU A 229 0.68 -9.34 15.95
CA LEU A 229 1.06 -8.85 14.61
C LEU A 229 2.01 -9.82 13.89
N VAL A 230 2.76 -10.60 14.65
CA VAL A 230 3.79 -11.50 14.15
C VAL A 230 3.20 -12.82 13.64
N ASP A 231 2.20 -13.36 14.31
CA ASP A 231 1.68 -14.69 13.97
C ASP A 231 1.07 -14.71 12.56
N GLY A 232 0.25 -13.71 12.22
CA GLY A 232 -0.29 -13.56 10.86
C GLY A 232 0.81 -13.30 9.82
N THR A 233 1.78 -12.47 10.17
CA THR A 233 2.91 -12.12 9.31
C THR A 233 3.76 -13.34 8.97
N LEU A 234 4.09 -14.18 9.95
CA LEU A 234 4.92 -15.37 9.77
C LEU A 234 4.22 -16.45 8.95
N GLN A 235 2.91 -16.63 9.13
CA GLN A 235 2.16 -17.65 8.41
C GLN A 235 2.16 -17.44 6.88
N HIS A 236 2.16 -16.18 6.45
CA HIS A 236 1.97 -15.82 5.04
C HIS A 236 3.21 -15.24 4.36
N SER A 237 4.24 -14.89 5.12
CA SER A 237 5.47 -14.30 4.59
C SER A 237 6.74 -14.84 5.26
N ALA A 238 6.76 -16.12 5.63
CA ALA A 238 7.90 -16.77 6.29
C ALA A 238 9.23 -16.66 5.51
N ASN A 239 9.15 -16.52 4.18
CA ASN A 239 10.30 -16.39 3.29
C ASN A 239 10.73 -14.95 3.03
N ALA A 240 10.03 -13.95 3.59
CA ALA A 240 10.42 -12.57 3.41
C ALA A 240 11.80 -12.30 4.04
N SER A 241 12.63 -11.57 3.33
CA SER A 241 13.96 -11.17 3.80
C SER A 241 13.94 -9.82 4.52
N LEU A 242 12.90 -9.02 4.29
CA LEU A 242 12.67 -7.73 4.94
C LEU A 242 11.27 -7.66 5.54
N TYR A 243 11.21 -7.40 6.83
CA TYR A 243 9.96 -7.13 7.56
C TYR A 243 9.90 -5.64 7.91
N VAL A 244 8.87 -4.97 7.47
CA VAL A 244 8.59 -3.58 7.80
C VAL A 244 7.29 -3.54 8.59
N VAL A 245 7.34 -3.07 9.82
CA VAL A 245 6.19 -3.04 10.72
C VAL A 245 5.91 -1.60 11.13
N THR A 246 4.71 -1.11 10.83
CA THR A 246 4.28 0.23 11.23
C THR A 246 3.38 0.17 12.44
N VAL A 247 3.71 0.94 13.48
CA VAL A 247 3.03 1.00 14.76
C VAL A 247 2.90 2.44 15.25
N GLY A 248 2.05 2.67 16.26
CA GLY A 248 1.93 3.98 16.91
C GLY A 248 2.91 4.19 18.07
N SER A 249 2.89 5.40 18.62
CA SER A 249 3.79 5.87 19.67
C SER A 249 3.60 5.15 21.00
N LYS A 250 2.38 4.68 21.30
CA LYS A 250 2.09 3.93 22.54
C LYS A 250 2.65 2.51 22.55
N LYS A 251 3.11 1.99 21.39
CA LYS A 251 3.75 0.68 21.34
C LYS A 251 5.10 0.73 22.05
N THR A 252 5.20 0.11 23.21
CA THR A 252 6.43 0.15 24.01
C THR A 252 7.58 -0.59 23.34
N LEU A 253 8.81 -0.11 23.55
CA LEU A 253 10.02 -0.72 22.99
C LEU A 253 10.15 -2.21 23.38
N SER A 254 9.74 -2.57 24.59
CA SER A 254 9.73 -3.97 25.05
C SER A 254 8.80 -4.86 24.25
N ARG A 255 7.61 -4.36 23.86
CA ARG A 255 6.67 -5.08 22.99
C ARG A 255 7.22 -5.20 21.57
N ILE A 256 7.82 -4.13 21.03
CA ILE A 256 8.49 -4.11 19.72
C ILE A 256 9.64 -5.14 19.70
N THR A 257 10.50 -5.15 20.71
CA THR A 257 11.63 -6.08 20.78
C THR A 257 11.17 -7.54 20.90
N ARG A 258 10.10 -7.80 21.66
CA ARG A 258 9.50 -9.13 21.77
C ARG A 258 8.96 -9.60 20.41
N MET A 259 8.28 -8.73 19.70
CA MET A 259 7.78 -8.98 18.35
C MET A 259 8.94 -9.30 17.40
N ALA A 260 9.99 -8.48 17.37
CA ALA A 260 11.13 -8.65 16.49
C ALA A 260 11.90 -9.96 16.74
N ARG A 261 11.93 -10.44 18.00
CA ARG A 261 12.56 -11.73 18.35
C ARG A 261 11.82 -12.94 17.80
N ALA A 262 10.52 -12.82 17.54
CA ALA A 262 9.72 -13.89 16.97
C ALA A 262 9.92 -14.03 15.45
N LEU A 263 10.50 -13.00 14.79
CA LEU A 263 10.82 -13.04 13.36
C LEU A 263 12.07 -13.88 13.07
N PRO A 264 12.22 -14.44 11.85
CA PRO A 264 13.41 -15.21 11.48
C PRO A 264 14.69 -14.39 11.67
N GLN A 265 15.72 -15.00 12.29
CA GLN A 265 16.98 -14.31 12.54
C GLN A 265 17.75 -13.92 11.27
N SER A 266 17.48 -14.61 10.16
CA SER A 266 18.05 -14.31 8.84
C SER A 266 17.41 -13.11 8.16
N ALA A 267 16.25 -12.66 8.64
CA ALA A 267 15.51 -11.56 8.09
C ALA A 267 15.85 -10.24 8.77
N ARG A 268 15.74 -9.15 8.02
CA ARG A 268 15.87 -7.79 8.57
C ARG A 268 14.51 -7.31 9.04
N CYS A 269 14.47 -6.67 10.20
CA CYS A 269 13.26 -6.07 10.73
C CYS A 269 13.45 -4.55 10.91
N ILE A 270 12.56 -3.78 10.31
CA ILE A 270 12.46 -2.33 10.49
C ILE A 270 11.10 -2.03 11.11
N VAL A 271 11.09 -1.33 12.21
CA VAL A 271 9.86 -0.87 12.84
C VAL A 271 9.76 0.64 12.66
N LEU A 272 8.68 1.09 12.06
CA LEU A 272 8.36 2.48 11.88
C LEU A 272 7.33 2.88 12.92
N GLN A 273 7.73 3.75 13.82
CA GLN A 273 6.88 4.24 14.89
C GLN A 273 6.39 5.64 14.51
N ALA A 274 5.10 5.74 14.24
CA ALA A 274 4.44 7.02 14.02
C ALA A 274 4.32 7.76 15.35
N ASP A 275 4.79 9.01 15.40
CA ASP A 275 4.73 9.83 16.62
C ASP A 275 4.67 11.32 16.25
N ILE A 276 3.49 11.92 16.38
CA ILE A 276 3.26 13.31 16.00
C ILE A 276 3.97 14.24 16.97
N GLY A 277 4.81 15.13 16.43
CA GLY A 277 5.53 16.15 17.17
C GLY A 277 6.90 15.72 17.66
N MET A 278 7.31 14.48 17.45
CA MET A 278 8.67 14.03 17.73
C MET A 278 9.59 14.22 16.53
N THR A 279 10.85 14.51 16.80
CA THR A 279 11.87 14.53 15.76
C THR A 279 12.23 13.12 15.32
N CYS A 280 12.49 12.95 14.03
CA CYS A 280 12.92 11.66 13.49
C CYS A 280 14.12 11.12 14.26
N SER A 281 14.01 9.91 14.78
CA SER A 281 15.06 9.23 15.53
C SER A 281 15.22 7.78 15.10
N ILE A 282 16.46 7.29 15.15
CA ILE A 282 16.79 5.91 14.81
C ILE A 282 17.38 5.23 16.04
N ARG A 283 16.76 4.13 16.45
CA ARG A 283 17.23 3.29 17.56
C ARG A 283 17.50 1.88 17.06
N ARG A 284 18.70 1.37 17.29
CA ARG A 284 19.04 -0.01 16.95
C ARG A 284 18.77 -0.91 18.16
N CYS A 285 18.02 -1.97 17.94
CA CYS A 285 17.77 -3.05 18.88
C CYS A 285 18.44 -4.33 18.35
N ALA A 286 18.61 -5.36 19.18
CA ALA A 286 19.35 -6.57 18.80
C ALA A 286 18.91 -7.19 17.45
N ASN A 287 17.60 -7.21 17.17
CA ASN A 287 17.03 -7.84 15.97
C ASN A 287 16.22 -6.89 15.08
N CYS A 288 16.15 -5.61 15.40
CA CYS A 288 15.40 -4.65 14.60
C CYS A 288 15.96 -3.23 14.70
N THR A 289 15.64 -2.43 13.70
CA THR A 289 15.86 -0.99 13.71
C THR A 289 14.53 -0.30 13.90
N VAL A 290 14.39 0.52 14.93
CA VAL A 290 13.20 1.33 15.19
C VAL A 290 13.47 2.74 14.71
N ILE A 291 12.61 3.24 13.85
CA ILE A 291 12.67 4.58 13.30
C ILE A 291 11.39 5.30 13.72
N THR A 292 11.52 6.35 14.53
CA THR A 292 10.41 7.24 14.87
C THR A 292 10.29 8.30 13.78
N ILE A 293 9.09 8.49 13.29
CA ILE A 293 8.76 9.43 12.21
C ILE A 293 7.64 10.32 12.66
#